data_875291f512eaf15f7330b9aedcee239e
#
_entry.id   875291f512eaf15f7330b9aedcee239e
#
_cell.length_a   1.000
_cell.length_b   1.000
_cell.length_c   1.000
_cell.angle_alpha   90.00
_cell.angle_beta   90.00
_cell.angle_gamma   90.00
#
_symmetry.space_group_name_H-M   'P 1'
#
loop_
_entity.id
_entity.type
_entity.pdbx_description
1 polymer ?
#
loop_
_entity_poly.entity_id
_entity_poly.type
_entity_poly.pdbx_seq_one_letter_code
_entity_poly.pdbx_strand_id
1 'polypeptide(L)'
;QILHTAQQLKKIGIKIFRAGIWKPRTRPNTFEGVGTEGLEWIKRVKDETGMKATIEVATPYHIEMALKAGIDILWLGARTTASPFAMQEIANSLKGTDIPIFVKNPINPDIELWIGALERLAHAGVNRLAAIHRGFSTYGDTTYRNTPIWEIAAELRSRIPQLPILCDPSHIGGKSELVKPLAEKALCLNYNGFFIETHINPSTALSDSRQQITPEALHQLLTELNIKL
;
A
#
# COMPACT_ATOMS: atom_id res chain seq x y z
N GLN A 1 -13.51 8.66 12.66
CA GLN A 1 -13.04 7.27 12.48
C GLN A 1 -11.53 7.23 12.25
N ILE A 2 -10.99 7.95 11.25
CA ILE A 2 -9.57 7.90 10.87
C ILE A 2 -8.62 8.17 12.04
N LEU A 3 -8.84 9.25 12.78
CA LEU A 3 -8.01 9.61 13.94
C LEU A 3 -8.09 8.55 15.05
N HIS A 4 -9.27 8.03 15.34
CA HIS A 4 -9.45 6.99 16.35
C HIS A 4 -8.73 5.70 15.97
N THR A 5 -8.83 5.27 14.70
CA THR A 5 -8.05 4.12 14.20
C THR A 5 -6.54 4.37 14.37
N ALA A 6 -6.05 5.55 13.98
CA ALA A 6 -4.64 5.90 14.11
C ALA A 6 -4.15 5.90 15.56
N GLN A 7 -4.95 6.45 16.50
CA GLN A 7 -4.63 6.44 17.92
C GLN A 7 -4.53 5.02 18.50
N GLN A 8 -5.42 4.10 18.09
CA GLN A 8 -5.34 2.71 18.51
C GLN A 8 -4.10 2.01 17.93
N LEU A 9 -3.79 2.25 16.64
CA LEU A 9 -2.59 1.72 15.99
C LEU A 9 -1.30 2.25 16.65
N LYS A 10 -1.28 3.52 17.06
CA LYS A 10 -0.14 4.10 17.79
C LYS A 10 0.11 3.39 19.11
N LYS A 11 -0.95 3.05 19.87
CA LYS A 11 -0.83 2.36 21.17
C LYS A 11 -0.16 1.00 21.05
N ILE A 12 -0.33 0.31 19.93
CA ILE A 12 0.30 -0.98 19.67
C ILE A 12 1.66 -0.87 18.98
N GLY A 13 2.20 0.35 18.83
CA GLY A 13 3.56 0.59 18.34
C GLY A 13 3.69 0.83 16.85
N ILE A 14 2.60 0.89 16.08
CA ILE A 14 2.66 1.17 14.63
C ILE A 14 3.23 2.57 14.40
N LYS A 15 4.17 2.67 13.45
CA LYS A 15 4.91 3.91 13.15
C LYS A 15 4.45 4.60 11.88
N ILE A 16 3.84 3.87 10.95
CA ILE A 16 3.39 4.39 9.66
C ILE A 16 1.90 4.11 9.50
N PHE A 17 1.13 5.18 9.33
CA PHE A 17 -0.31 5.13 9.08
C PHE A 17 -0.59 5.29 7.59
N ARG A 18 -1.40 4.37 7.01
CA ARG A 18 -1.83 4.48 5.63
C ARG A 18 -3.28 4.94 5.53
N ALA A 19 -3.57 5.80 4.58
CA ALA A 19 -4.93 6.19 4.27
C ALA A 19 -5.14 6.31 2.76
N GLY A 20 -6.32 5.89 2.28
CA GLY A 20 -6.70 6.00 0.88
C GLY A 20 -7.67 7.18 0.70
N ILE A 21 -7.15 8.39 0.51
CA ILE A 21 -7.96 9.58 0.27
C ILE A 21 -8.33 9.75 -1.20
N TRP A 22 -7.55 9.17 -2.11
CA TRP A 22 -7.85 8.98 -3.52
C TRP A 22 -7.85 7.49 -3.82
N LYS A 23 -8.90 6.99 -4.45
CA LYS A 23 -9.06 5.55 -4.75
C LYS A 23 -9.46 5.35 -6.21
N PRO A 24 -8.55 4.92 -7.08
CA PRO A 24 -8.90 4.57 -8.46
C PRO A 24 -9.82 3.35 -8.45
N ARG A 25 -11.04 3.49 -8.99
CA ARG A 25 -12.02 2.43 -9.03
C ARG A 25 -12.20 1.87 -10.43
N THR A 26 -12.52 0.57 -10.50
CA THR A 26 -12.81 -0.10 -11.77
C THR A 26 -14.16 0.31 -12.34
N ARG A 27 -15.16 0.55 -11.46
CA ARG A 27 -16.50 0.95 -11.86
C ARG A 27 -16.82 2.34 -11.34
N PRO A 28 -17.53 3.18 -12.12
CA PRO A 28 -18.03 4.46 -11.65
C PRO A 28 -19.07 4.27 -10.54
N ASN A 29 -19.43 5.37 -9.87
CA ASN A 29 -20.43 5.41 -8.80
C ASN A 29 -20.10 4.55 -7.57
N THR A 30 -18.82 4.33 -7.30
CA THR A 30 -18.31 3.74 -6.06
C THR A 30 -17.51 4.79 -5.31
N PHE A 31 -17.25 4.58 -4.01
CA PHE A 31 -16.48 5.52 -3.20
C PHE A 31 -15.05 5.68 -3.74
N GLU A 32 -14.73 6.82 -4.31
CA GLU A 32 -13.44 7.13 -4.93
C GLU A 32 -12.45 7.84 -3.97
N GLY A 33 -12.81 7.92 -2.70
CA GLY A 33 -12.09 8.65 -1.67
C GLY A 33 -12.71 10.01 -1.39
N VAL A 34 -12.18 10.70 -0.39
CA VAL A 34 -12.63 12.05 0.01
C VAL A 34 -11.85 13.17 -0.67
N GLY A 35 -10.82 12.82 -1.43
CA GLY A 35 -9.99 13.79 -2.13
C GLY A 35 -9.09 14.60 -1.21
N THR A 36 -8.81 15.83 -1.60
CA THR A 36 -7.89 16.74 -0.91
C THR A 36 -8.32 17.09 0.52
N GLU A 37 -9.60 17.09 0.83
CA GLU A 37 -10.10 17.27 2.20
C GLU A 37 -9.49 16.27 3.18
N GLY A 38 -9.25 15.04 2.73
CA GLY A 38 -8.60 14.01 3.52
C GLY A 38 -7.18 14.36 3.96
N LEU A 39 -6.47 15.26 3.30
CA LEU A 39 -5.14 15.70 3.68
C LEU A 39 -5.14 16.40 5.04
N GLU A 40 -6.15 17.20 5.35
CA GLU A 40 -6.28 17.85 6.65
C GLU A 40 -6.51 16.80 7.77
N TRP A 41 -7.25 15.75 7.47
CA TRP A 41 -7.44 14.65 8.43
C TRP A 41 -6.14 13.88 8.68
N ILE A 42 -5.34 13.66 7.64
CA ILE A 42 -4.03 13.00 7.76
C ILE A 42 -3.06 13.89 8.54
N LYS A 43 -3.02 15.19 8.28
CA LYS A 43 -2.23 16.14 9.04
C LYS A 43 -2.57 16.06 10.53
N ARG A 44 -3.84 16.09 10.87
CA ARG A 44 -4.31 15.92 12.25
C ARG A 44 -3.86 14.58 12.86
N VAL A 45 -3.91 13.48 12.10
CA VAL A 45 -3.37 12.19 12.55
C VAL A 45 -1.89 12.31 12.89
N LYS A 46 -1.09 12.93 12.03
CA LYS A 46 0.35 13.13 12.26
C LYS A 46 0.60 13.98 13.52
N ASP A 47 -0.09 15.09 13.66
CA ASP A 47 0.07 16.03 14.78
C ASP A 47 -0.29 15.38 16.12
N GLU A 48 -1.39 14.60 16.17
CA GLU A 48 -1.86 13.99 17.42
C GLU A 48 -1.16 12.66 17.78
N THR A 49 -0.60 11.93 16.80
CA THR A 49 0.00 10.61 17.05
C THR A 49 1.51 10.56 16.88
N GLY A 50 2.09 11.51 16.17
CA GLY A 50 3.51 11.48 15.77
C GLY A 50 3.84 10.36 14.78
N MET A 51 2.85 9.70 14.19
CA MET A 51 3.05 8.67 13.17
C MET A 51 3.40 9.31 11.83
N LYS A 52 4.22 8.63 11.03
CA LYS A 52 4.38 8.96 9.62
C LYS A 52 3.12 8.59 8.85
N ALA A 53 2.79 9.36 7.83
CA ALA A 53 1.63 9.10 6.99
C ALA A 53 2.03 8.69 5.57
N THR A 54 1.28 7.75 5.01
CA THR A 54 1.43 7.37 3.60
C THR A 54 0.07 7.35 2.90
N ILE A 55 0.03 7.83 1.66
CA ILE A 55 -1.19 7.90 0.84
C ILE A 55 -0.94 7.39 -0.58
N GLU A 56 -2.01 6.96 -1.27
CA GLU A 56 -1.98 6.63 -2.68
C GLU A 56 -1.92 7.90 -3.54
N VAL A 57 -1.08 7.89 -4.57
CA VAL A 57 -1.06 8.91 -5.61
C VAL A 57 -1.12 8.26 -6.99
N ALA A 58 -1.78 8.91 -7.94
CA ALA A 58 -1.97 8.39 -9.29
C ALA A 58 -1.76 9.45 -10.37
N THR A 59 -1.57 10.70 -10.00
CA THR A 59 -1.40 11.84 -10.92
C THR A 59 -0.37 12.83 -10.39
N PRO A 60 0.23 13.68 -11.25
CA PRO A 60 1.07 14.80 -10.82
C PRO A 60 0.39 15.72 -9.79
N TYR A 61 -0.90 15.99 -9.96
CA TYR A 61 -1.68 16.79 -9.02
C TYR A 61 -1.73 16.16 -7.62
N HIS A 62 -1.95 14.84 -7.52
CA HIS A 62 -1.93 14.15 -6.23
C HIS A 62 -0.58 14.28 -5.54
N ILE A 63 0.53 14.18 -6.30
CA ILE A 63 1.89 14.33 -5.76
C ILE A 63 2.09 15.74 -5.22
N GLU A 64 1.74 16.77 -5.99
CA GLU A 64 1.88 18.17 -5.58
C GLU A 64 1.13 18.43 -4.27
N MET A 65 -0.13 17.99 -4.18
CA MET A 65 -0.97 18.16 -3.00
C MET A 65 -0.43 17.39 -1.79
N ALA A 66 0.05 16.15 -2.00
CA ALA A 66 0.66 15.35 -0.95
C ALA A 66 1.94 15.98 -0.37
N LEU A 67 2.81 16.49 -1.25
CA LEU A 67 4.05 17.17 -0.84
C LEU A 67 3.76 18.47 -0.08
N LYS A 68 2.80 19.29 -0.55
CA LYS A 68 2.36 20.52 0.15
C LYS A 68 1.78 20.21 1.54
N ALA A 69 1.08 19.07 1.68
CA ALA A 69 0.52 18.64 2.96
C ALA A 69 1.54 17.96 3.89
N GLY A 70 2.79 17.80 3.46
CA GLY A 70 3.84 17.18 4.27
C GLY A 70 3.65 15.68 4.48
N ILE A 71 3.13 14.97 3.50
CA ILE A 71 3.04 13.51 3.53
C ILE A 71 4.45 12.90 3.51
N ASP A 72 4.69 11.86 4.32
CA ASP A 72 6.02 11.30 4.53
C ASP A 72 6.42 10.24 3.51
N ILE A 73 5.44 9.52 2.96
CA ILE A 73 5.64 8.41 2.03
C ILE A 73 4.49 8.42 1.01
N LEU A 74 4.77 8.14 -0.24
CA LEU A 74 3.73 7.94 -1.25
C LEU A 74 3.70 6.47 -1.71
N TRP A 75 2.53 5.94 -2.08
CA TRP A 75 2.49 4.68 -2.81
C TRP A 75 1.74 4.82 -4.13
N LEU A 76 2.14 3.97 -5.07
CA LEU A 76 1.51 3.86 -6.39
C LEU A 76 0.65 2.61 -6.45
N GLY A 77 -0.59 2.77 -6.87
CA GLY A 77 -1.56 1.70 -6.97
C GLY A 77 -1.29 0.77 -8.16
N ALA A 78 -1.79 -0.46 -8.10
CA ALA A 78 -1.57 -1.48 -9.11
C ALA A 78 -2.05 -1.09 -10.53
N ARG A 79 -3.10 -0.27 -10.63
CA ARG A 79 -3.60 0.25 -11.93
C ARG A 79 -2.69 1.31 -12.50
N THR A 80 -2.13 2.16 -11.66
CA THR A 80 -1.15 3.18 -12.04
C THR A 80 0.14 2.51 -12.50
N THR A 81 0.64 1.53 -11.74
CA THR A 81 1.85 0.77 -12.08
C THR A 81 1.74 0.03 -13.42
N ALA A 82 0.53 -0.40 -13.80
CA ALA A 82 0.29 -1.05 -15.11
C ALA A 82 0.35 -0.11 -16.31
N SER A 83 0.47 1.21 -16.12
CA SER A 83 0.49 2.20 -17.18
C SER A 83 1.87 2.87 -17.31
N PRO A 84 2.69 2.53 -18.33
CA PRO A 84 3.99 3.18 -18.53
C PRO A 84 3.90 4.71 -18.70
N PHE A 85 2.84 5.24 -19.32
CA PHE A 85 2.64 6.68 -19.47
C PHE A 85 2.39 7.35 -18.12
N ALA A 86 1.46 6.82 -17.33
CA ALA A 86 1.20 7.36 -15.97
C ALA A 86 2.45 7.27 -15.09
N MET A 87 3.18 6.17 -15.15
CA MET A 87 4.43 6.01 -14.41
C MET A 87 5.50 7.03 -14.82
N GLN A 88 5.58 7.36 -16.13
CA GLN A 88 6.53 8.37 -16.61
C GLN A 88 6.15 9.79 -16.14
N GLU A 89 4.87 10.15 -16.17
CA GLU A 89 4.39 11.44 -15.64
C GLU A 89 4.67 11.58 -14.14
N ILE A 90 4.39 10.53 -13.37
CA ILE A 90 4.67 10.47 -11.94
C ILE A 90 6.18 10.60 -11.67
N ALA A 91 7.00 9.84 -12.38
CA ALA A 91 8.46 9.91 -12.24
C ALA A 91 8.99 11.33 -12.52
N ASN A 92 8.48 11.99 -13.58
CA ASN A 92 8.84 13.35 -13.89
C ASN A 92 8.44 14.34 -12.77
N SER A 93 7.30 14.14 -12.13
CA SER A 93 6.78 15.00 -11.05
C SER A 93 7.53 14.80 -9.72
N LEU A 94 8.27 13.71 -9.58
CA LEU A 94 9.03 13.38 -8.38
C LEU A 94 10.51 13.82 -8.47
N LYS A 95 10.95 14.34 -9.62
CA LYS A 95 12.32 14.82 -9.80
C LYS A 95 12.69 15.86 -8.75
N GLY A 96 13.83 15.67 -8.09
CA GLY A 96 14.33 16.58 -7.06
C GLY A 96 13.67 16.40 -5.68
N THR A 97 12.81 15.41 -5.50
CA THR A 97 12.25 15.06 -4.19
C THR A 97 13.01 13.88 -3.56
N ASP A 98 13.09 13.83 -2.23
CA ASP A 98 13.67 12.71 -1.47
C ASP A 98 12.55 11.90 -0.73
N ILE A 99 11.32 11.98 -1.20
CA ILE A 99 10.21 11.26 -0.60
C ILE A 99 10.27 9.76 -0.93
N PRO A 100 10.11 8.83 0.04
CA PRO A 100 10.03 7.41 -0.25
C PRO A 100 8.79 7.07 -1.07
N ILE A 101 8.97 6.19 -2.06
CA ILE A 101 7.88 5.74 -2.94
C ILE A 101 7.74 4.22 -2.83
N PHE A 102 6.54 3.75 -2.49
CA PHE A 102 6.18 2.34 -2.50
C PHE A 102 5.38 2.00 -3.76
N VAL A 103 5.79 0.96 -4.48
CA VAL A 103 5.21 0.61 -5.79
C VAL A 103 4.51 -0.73 -5.69
N LYS A 104 3.17 -0.75 -5.79
CA LYS A 104 2.41 -2.01 -5.90
C LYS A 104 2.74 -2.70 -7.22
N ASN A 105 2.74 -4.04 -7.24
CA ASN A 105 2.78 -4.77 -8.50
C ASN A 105 1.61 -4.36 -9.41
N PRO A 106 1.75 -4.44 -10.74
CA PRO A 106 0.65 -4.18 -11.68
C PRO A 106 -0.51 -5.16 -11.45
N ILE A 107 -1.69 -4.83 -11.97
CA ILE A 107 -2.87 -5.69 -11.83
C ILE A 107 -2.71 -7.03 -12.54
N ASN A 108 -2.08 -7.04 -13.70
CA ASN A 108 -1.74 -8.24 -14.47
C ASN A 108 -0.40 -8.85 -14.02
N PRO A 109 -0.21 -10.17 -14.17
CA PRO A 109 1.02 -10.86 -13.77
C PRO A 109 2.15 -10.64 -14.77
N ASP A 110 2.70 -9.44 -14.77
CA ASP A 110 3.75 -8.99 -15.68
C ASP A 110 4.89 -8.36 -14.86
N ILE A 111 6.01 -9.09 -14.76
CA ILE A 111 7.19 -8.64 -14.04
C ILE A 111 7.88 -7.45 -14.70
N GLU A 112 7.89 -7.40 -16.03
CA GLU A 112 8.56 -6.33 -16.77
C GLU A 112 7.87 -4.98 -16.56
N LEU A 113 6.53 -4.97 -16.46
CA LEU A 113 5.79 -3.76 -16.06
C LEU A 113 6.15 -3.30 -14.65
N TRP A 114 6.35 -4.23 -13.71
CA TRP A 114 6.71 -3.87 -12.34
C TRP A 114 8.14 -3.31 -12.27
N ILE A 115 9.08 -4.00 -12.88
CA ILE A 115 10.48 -3.55 -12.96
C ILE A 115 10.57 -2.22 -13.70
N GLY A 116 9.93 -2.10 -14.86
CA GLY A 116 9.94 -0.87 -15.63
C GLY A 116 9.34 0.33 -14.89
N ALA A 117 8.35 0.11 -14.03
CA ALA A 117 7.82 1.16 -13.15
C ALA A 117 8.86 1.63 -12.12
N LEU A 118 9.57 0.69 -11.49
CA LEU A 118 10.65 0.98 -10.52
C LEU A 118 11.83 1.69 -11.19
N GLU A 119 12.24 1.24 -12.38
CA GLU A 119 13.33 1.83 -13.16
C GLU A 119 13.03 3.28 -13.56
N ARG A 120 11.80 3.59 -14.01
CA ARG A 120 11.41 4.97 -14.33
C ARG A 120 11.57 5.92 -13.14
N LEU A 121 11.18 5.46 -11.96
CA LEU A 121 11.35 6.23 -10.72
C LEU A 121 12.83 6.39 -10.37
N ALA A 122 13.61 5.32 -10.44
CA ALA A 122 15.05 5.36 -10.16
C ALA A 122 15.79 6.29 -11.15
N HIS A 123 15.49 6.23 -12.44
CA HIS A 123 16.04 7.13 -13.45
C HIS A 123 15.62 8.60 -13.25
N ALA A 124 14.49 8.85 -12.62
CA ALA A 124 14.08 10.20 -12.23
C ALA A 124 14.77 10.72 -10.96
N GLY A 125 15.62 9.89 -10.33
CA GLY A 125 16.36 10.25 -9.11
C GLY A 125 15.67 9.85 -7.80
N VAL A 126 14.60 9.05 -7.85
CA VAL A 126 13.97 8.55 -6.62
C VAL A 126 14.80 7.39 -6.06
N ASN A 127 15.50 7.64 -4.94
CA ASN A 127 16.45 6.68 -4.37
C ASN A 127 15.84 5.79 -3.27
N ARG A 128 14.65 6.13 -2.76
CA ARG A 128 14.01 5.45 -1.64
C ARG A 128 12.77 4.70 -2.11
N LEU A 129 13.01 3.52 -2.71
CA LEU A 129 11.97 2.68 -3.28
C LEU A 129 11.70 1.44 -2.44
N ALA A 130 10.45 0.99 -2.40
CA ALA A 130 10.04 -0.33 -1.95
C ALA A 130 8.93 -0.88 -2.85
N ALA A 131 8.87 -2.19 -3.00
CA ALA A 131 7.80 -2.86 -3.71
C ALA A 131 6.70 -3.31 -2.74
N ILE A 132 5.44 -3.31 -3.19
CA ILE A 132 4.31 -3.90 -2.46
C ILE A 132 3.70 -4.99 -3.32
N HIS A 133 3.79 -6.22 -2.85
CA HIS A 133 3.13 -7.36 -3.45
C HIS A 133 1.70 -7.48 -2.91
N ARG A 134 0.71 -7.23 -3.79
CA ARG A 134 -0.72 -7.23 -3.48
C ARG A 134 -1.51 -8.31 -4.23
N GLY A 135 -0.80 -9.22 -4.94
CA GLY A 135 -1.38 -10.22 -5.83
C GLY A 135 -1.78 -9.65 -7.19
N PHE A 136 -2.21 -10.54 -8.08
CA PHE A 136 -2.51 -10.24 -9.48
C PHE A 136 -3.96 -10.59 -9.80
N SER A 137 -4.56 -9.86 -10.72
CA SER A 137 -5.90 -10.17 -11.23
C SER A 137 -5.82 -11.39 -12.14
N THR A 138 -6.57 -12.43 -11.81
CA THR A 138 -6.71 -13.62 -12.64
C THR A 138 -8.17 -13.82 -13.01
N TYR A 139 -8.43 -14.44 -14.15
CA TYR A 139 -9.78 -14.79 -14.56
C TYR A 139 -10.19 -16.13 -13.93
N GLY A 140 -11.43 -16.24 -13.50
CA GLY A 140 -12.00 -17.45 -12.91
C GLY A 140 -12.28 -17.32 -11.42
N ASP A 141 -12.84 -18.38 -10.84
CA ASP A 141 -13.12 -18.47 -9.41
C ASP A 141 -11.84 -18.86 -8.65
N THR A 142 -11.43 -18.01 -7.71
CA THR A 142 -10.23 -18.23 -6.90
C THR A 142 -10.54 -18.05 -5.43
N THR A 143 -9.73 -18.68 -4.58
CA THR A 143 -9.77 -18.46 -3.13
C THR A 143 -9.43 -17.02 -2.76
N TYR A 144 -8.61 -16.37 -3.58
CA TYR A 144 -8.06 -15.03 -3.35
C TYR A 144 -8.78 -13.98 -4.20
N ARG A 145 -8.86 -12.76 -3.68
CA ARG A 145 -9.30 -11.60 -4.48
C ARG A 145 -8.31 -11.29 -5.60
N ASN A 146 -7.02 -11.45 -5.30
CA ASN A 146 -5.93 -11.32 -6.25
C ASN A 146 -4.94 -12.44 -6.00
N THR A 147 -4.74 -13.30 -6.99
CA THR A 147 -3.87 -14.47 -6.87
C THR A 147 -2.44 -14.04 -6.56
N PRO A 148 -1.79 -14.57 -5.53
CA PRO A 148 -0.49 -14.07 -5.09
C PRO A 148 0.63 -14.29 -6.10
N ILE A 149 0.66 -15.40 -6.85
CA ILE A 149 1.74 -15.78 -7.78
C ILE A 149 3.10 -15.39 -7.19
N TRP A 150 3.48 -16.06 -6.08
CA TRP A 150 4.65 -15.73 -5.27
C TRP A 150 5.96 -15.74 -6.06
N GLU A 151 6.00 -16.51 -7.14
CA GLU A 151 7.13 -16.65 -8.07
C GLU A 151 7.53 -15.31 -8.68
N ILE A 152 6.57 -14.45 -9.03
CA ILE A 152 6.86 -13.12 -9.59
C ILE A 152 7.57 -12.23 -8.56
N ALA A 153 7.13 -12.25 -7.32
CA ALA A 153 7.79 -11.47 -6.27
C ALA A 153 9.18 -12.05 -5.90
N ALA A 154 9.34 -13.37 -5.98
CA ALA A 154 10.64 -14.03 -5.81
C ALA A 154 11.60 -13.66 -6.96
N GLU A 155 11.10 -13.61 -8.18
CA GLU A 155 11.87 -13.17 -9.35
C GLU A 155 12.27 -11.69 -9.23
N LEU A 156 11.35 -10.81 -8.81
CA LEU A 156 11.70 -9.40 -8.54
C LEU A 156 12.85 -9.28 -7.54
N ARG A 157 12.80 -10.03 -6.45
CA ARG A 157 13.88 -10.07 -5.44
C ARG A 157 15.20 -10.57 -6.03
N SER A 158 15.16 -11.58 -6.91
CA SER A 158 16.36 -12.09 -7.56
C SER A 158 17.00 -11.05 -8.48
N ARG A 159 16.18 -10.28 -9.21
CA ARG A 159 16.66 -9.23 -10.13
C ARG A 159 17.11 -7.96 -9.42
N ILE A 160 16.45 -7.59 -8.29
CA ILE A 160 16.75 -6.37 -7.52
C ILE A 160 16.88 -6.73 -6.02
N PRO A 161 17.97 -7.40 -5.60
CA PRO A 161 18.09 -7.95 -4.24
C PRO A 161 18.03 -6.92 -3.10
N GLN A 162 18.42 -5.68 -3.37
CA GLN A 162 18.42 -4.58 -2.39
C GLN A 162 17.05 -3.92 -2.21
N LEU A 163 16.06 -4.21 -3.07
CA LEU A 163 14.74 -3.61 -3.01
C LEU A 163 13.91 -4.25 -1.89
N PRO A 164 13.45 -3.49 -0.88
CA PRO A 164 12.51 -4.03 0.10
C PRO A 164 11.18 -4.42 -0.54
N ILE A 165 10.65 -5.59 -0.18
CA ILE A 165 9.34 -6.06 -0.65
C ILE A 165 8.41 -6.23 0.55
N LEU A 166 7.29 -5.52 0.52
CA LEU A 166 6.20 -5.63 1.50
C LEU A 166 5.08 -6.53 0.95
N CYS A 167 4.45 -7.30 1.83
CA CYS A 167 3.24 -8.06 1.47
C CYS A 167 1.99 -7.26 1.85
N ASP A 168 1.02 -7.21 0.94
CA ASP A 168 -0.33 -6.68 1.20
C ASP A 168 -1.33 -7.85 1.28
N PRO A 169 -1.42 -8.54 2.43
CA PRO A 169 -2.28 -9.70 2.58
C PRO A 169 -3.77 -9.34 2.50
N SER A 170 -4.14 -8.10 2.83
CA SER A 170 -5.52 -7.61 2.73
C SER A 170 -6.02 -7.65 1.29
N HIS A 171 -5.24 -7.12 0.35
CA HIS A 171 -5.64 -7.10 -1.07
C HIS A 171 -5.44 -8.45 -1.77
N ILE A 172 -4.47 -9.26 -1.36
CA ILE A 172 -4.34 -10.64 -1.84
C ILE A 172 -5.58 -11.43 -1.43
N GLY A 173 -5.90 -11.47 -0.15
CA GLY A 173 -6.98 -12.28 0.40
C GLY A 173 -8.38 -11.78 0.02
N GLY A 174 -8.60 -10.47 0.14
CA GLY A 174 -9.93 -9.86 -0.02
C GLY A 174 -10.91 -10.19 1.11
N LYS A 175 -10.45 -10.92 2.12
CA LYS A 175 -11.21 -11.34 3.32
C LYS A 175 -10.27 -11.31 4.53
N SER A 176 -10.80 -10.89 5.68
CA SER A 176 -10.00 -10.76 6.93
C SER A 176 -9.40 -12.09 7.40
N GLU A 177 -10.11 -13.22 7.17
CA GLU A 177 -9.66 -14.56 7.58
C GLU A 177 -8.38 -15.00 6.85
N LEU A 178 -8.11 -14.45 5.67
CA LEU A 178 -6.94 -14.77 4.87
C LEU A 178 -5.71 -13.91 5.20
N VAL A 179 -5.87 -12.84 6.00
CA VAL A 179 -4.76 -11.94 6.34
C VAL A 179 -3.64 -12.69 7.07
N LYS A 180 -3.98 -13.50 8.09
CA LYS A 180 -3.00 -14.25 8.88
C LYS A 180 -2.24 -15.30 8.04
N PRO A 181 -2.88 -16.27 7.37
CA PRO A 181 -2.15 -17.28 6.60
C PRO A 181 -1.30 -16.69 5.48
N LEU A 182 -1.74 -15.58 4.88
CA LEU A 182 -0.93 -14.87 3.88
C LEU A 182 0.27 -14.14 4.50
N ALA A 183 0.12 -13.57 5.69
CA ALA A 183 1.22 -12.95 6.41
C ALA A 183 2.26 -14.00 6.85
N GLU A 184 1.84 -15.15 7.35
CA GLU A 184 2.71 -16.29 7.68
C GLU A 184 3.50 -16.75 6.45
N LYS A 185 2.82 -16.92 5.31
CA LYS A 185 3.49 -17.30 4.06
C LYS A 185 4.52 -16.25 3.61
N ALA A 186 4.19 -14.96 3.73
CA ALA A 186 5.12 -13.89 3.38
C ALA A 186 6.37 -13.88 4.30
N LEU A 187 6.22 -14.14 5.60
CA LEU A 187 7.37 -14.29 6.51
C LEU A 187 8.28 -15.45 6.10
N CYS A 188 7.70 -16.61 5.78
CA CYS A 188 8.46 -17.77 5.28
C CYS A 188 9.22 -17.44 3.98
N LEU A 189 8.72 -16.49 3.19
CA LEU A 189 9.35 -16.00 1.96
C LEU A 189 10.27 -14.78 2.20
N ASN A 190 10.58 -14.45 3.46
CA ASN A 190 11.47 -13.35 3.86
C ASN A 190 11.04 -11.97 3.36
N TYR A 191 9.74 -11.66 3.34
CA TYR A 191 9.28 -10.29 3.07
C TYR A 191 9.76 -9.31 4.15
N ASN A 192 10.03 -8.06 3.76
CA ASN A 192 10.58 -7.04 4.64
C ASN A 192 9.55 -6.40 5.56
N GLY A 193 8.25 -6.66 5.36
CA GLY A 193 7.16 -6.13 6.16
C GLY A 193 5.80 -6.30 5.51
N PHE A 194 4.82 -5.62 6.09
CA PHE A 194 3.42 -5.73 5.69
C PHE A 194 2.79 -4.38 5.36
N PHE A 195 1.78 -4.43 4.50
CA PHE A 195 0.94 -3.30 4.13
C PHE A 195 -0.54 -3.69 4.33
N ILE A 196 -1.04 -3.59 5.57
CA ILE A 196 -2.33 -4.15 6.01
C ILE A 196 -3.39 -3.05 6.14
N GLU A 197 -4.63 -3.35 5.74
CA GLU A 197 -5.77 -2.49 5.95
C GLU A 197 -6.41 -2.71 7.32
N THR A 198 -6.55 -1.62 8.08
CA THR A 198 -7.17 -1.63 9.41
C THR A 198 -8.24 -0.56 9.53
N HIS A 199 -9.28 -0.86 10.27
CA HIS A 199 -10.35 0.06 10.60
C HIS A 199 -10.89 -0.20 12.00
N ILE A 200 -11.21 0.84 12.76
CA ILE A 200 -11.76 0.71 14.12
C ILE A 200 -13.05 -0.13 14.17
N ASN A 201 -13.83 -0.07 13.11
CA ASN A 201 -15.02 -0.89 12.91
C ASN A 201 -15.15 -1.24 11.41
N PRO A 202 -14.58 -2.37 10.93
CA PRO A 202 -14.56 -2.73 9.52
C PRO A 202 -15.93 -2.74 8.84
N SER A 203 -17.00 -3.09 9.56
CA SER A 203 -18.35 -3.14 9.00
C SER A 203 -18.88 -1.78 8.52
N THR A 204 -18.34 -0.69 9.05
CA THR A 204 -18.70 0.70 8.69
C THR A 204 -17.71 1.34 7.72
N ALA A 205 -16.71 0.61 7.25
CA ALA A 205 -15.74 1.13 6.29
C ALA A 205 -16.40 1.44 4.94
N LEU A 206 -16.08 2.61 4.37
CA LEU A 206 -16.64 3.07 3.10
C LEU A 206 -16.18 2.25 1.89
N SER A 207 -15.12 1.45 2.07
CA SER A 207 -14.60 0.58 1.02
C SER A 207 -13.87 -0.63 1.62
N ASP A 208 -13.84 -1.71 0.87
CA ASP A 208 -13.01 -2.89 1.15
C ASP A 208 -13.23 -3.50 2.56
N SER A 209 -14.43 -3.34 3.14
CA SER A 209 -14.79 -3.71 4.51
C SER A 209 -14.45 -5.16 4.88
N ARG A 210 -14.60 -6.10 3.94
CA ARG A 210 -14.41 -7.54 4.17
C ARG A 210 -12.95 -7.94 4.44
N GLN A 211 -11.98 -7.14 3.99
CA GLN A 211 -10.55 -7.44 4.09
C GLN A 211 -9.84 -6.66 5.20
N GLN A 212 -10.52 -5.69 5.81
CA GLN A 212 -9.98 -4.90 6.90
C GLN A 212 -10.06 -5.67 8.21
N ILE A 213 -9.05 -5.49 9.06
CA ILE A 213 -9.02 -6.03 10.42
C ILE A 213 -9.05 -4.88 11.43
N THR A 214 -9.46 -5.15 12.67
CA THR A 214 -9.41 -4.14 13.74
C THR A 214 -7.98 -3.94 14.25
N PRO A 215 -7.67 -2.81 14.92
CA PRO A 215 -6.38 -2.63 15.58
C PRO A 215 -6.05 -3.74 16.60
N GLU A 216 -7.04 -4.26 17.30
CA GLU A 216 -6.89 -5.38 18.24
C GLU A 216 -6.51 -6.67 17.50
N ALA A 217 -7.19 -6.98 16.40
CA ALA A 217 -6.86 -8.13 15.57
C ALA A 217 -5.47 -8.01 14.94
N LEU A 218 -5.05 -6.79 14.55
CA LEU A 218 -3.67 -6.54 14.11
C LEU A 218 -2.67 -6.78 15.23
N HIS A 219 -2.93 -6.30 16.46
CA HIS A 219 -2.04 -6.53 17.60
C HIS A 219 -1.87 -8.02 17.89
N GLN A 220 -2.97 -8.78 17.90
CA GLN A 220 -2.94 -10.22 18.07
C GLN A 220 -2.11 -10.89 16.95
N LEU A 221 -2.36 -10.53 15.70
CA LEU A 221 -1.62 -11.03 14.54
C LEU A 221 -0.10 -10.82 14.69
N LEU A 222 0.32 -9.59 15.04
CA LEU A 222 1.75 -9.26 15.21
C LEU A 222 2.38 -10.05 16.35
N THR A 223 1.64 -10.25 17.45
CA THR A 223 2.08 -11.05 18.59
C THR A 223 2.27 -12.52 18.21
N GLU A 224 1.29 -13.13 17.52
CA GLU A 224 1.34 -14.52 17.06
C GLU A 224 2.46 -14.78 16.06
N LEU A 225 2.78 -13.77 15.23
CA LEU A 225 3.88 -13.82 14.27
C LEU A 225 5.25 -13.43 14.88
N ASN A 226 5.33 -13.15 16.19
CA ASN A 226 6.54 -12.70 16.88
C ASN A 226 7.19 -11.45 16.24
N ILE A 227 6.39 -10.54 15.67
CA ILE A 227 6.88 -9.30 15.07
C ILE A 227 7.03 -8.24 16.16
N LYS A 228 8.28 -7.79 16.35
CA LYS A 228 8.59 -6.65 17.23
C LYS A 228 8.52 -5.35 16.42
N LEU A 229 7.79 -4.33 16.94
CA LEU A 229 7.59 -3.02 16.32
C LEU A 229 8.61 -1.97 16.78
#